data_ed14042082d019e5d55c7eb64f6ef3e5
#
_entry.id   ed14042082d019e5d55c7eb64f6ef3e5
#
_cell.length_a   1.000
_cell.length_b   1.000
_cell.length_c   1.000
_cell.angle_alpha   90.00
_cell.angle_beta   90.00
_cell.angle_gamma   90.00
#
_symmetry.space_group_name_H-M   'P 1'
#
loop_
_entity.id
_entity.type
_entity.pdbx_description
1 polymer ?
#
loop_
_entity_poly.entity_id
_entity_poly.type
_entity_poly.pdbx_seq_one_letter_code
_entity_poly.pdbx_strand_id
1 'polypeptide(L)' 'MTKAELVNTISNKLGIEKNDTQKVIEAFMQEIRTSMYNGDNVYLRGFGSFIIKTRAAKTGR' A
#
# COMPACT_ATOMS: atom_id res chain seq x y z
N MET A 1 -4.27 5.90 10.26
CA MET A 1 -3.18 4.95 10.56
C MET A 1 -1.98 5.26 9.70
N THR A 2 -0.83 5.39 10.31
CA THR A 2 0.39 5.72 9.58
C THR A 2 1.13 4.45 9.19
N LYS A 3 2.12 4.63 8.31
CA LYS A 3 2.96 3.50 7.93
C LYS A 3 3.66 2.90 9.15
N ALA A 4 4.14 3.76 10.02
CA ALA A 4 4.83 3.28 11.23
C ALA A 4 3.89 2.44 12.10
N GLU A 5 2.65 2.86 12.22
CA GLU A 5 1.67 2.09 12.99
C GLU A 5 1.37 0.76 12.33
N LEU A 6 1.28 0.75 11.02
CA LEU A 6 1.06 -0.50 10.30
C LEU A 6 2.23 -1.47 10.51
N VAL A 7 3.44 -0.97 10.40
CA VAL A 7 4.63 -1.80 10.60
C VAL A 7 4.60 -2.39 12.00
N ASN A 8 4.32 -1.56 12.99
CA ASN A 8 4.32 -2.00 14.37
C ASN A 8 3.24 -3.06 14.61
N THR A 9 2.04 -2.80 14.12
CA THR A 9 0.91 -3.70 14.32
C THR A 9 1.18 -5.05 13.64
N ILE A 10 1.64 -5.02 12.40
CA ILE A 10 1.84 -6.25 11.66
C ILE A 10 2.99 -7.05 12.24
N SER A 11 4.08 -6.38 12.61
CA SER A 11 5.20 -7.10 13.18
C SER A 11 4.82 -7.80 14.49
N ASN A 12 3.99 -7.13 15.29
CA ASN A 12 3.52 -7.72 16.52
C ASN A 12 2.59 -8.91 16.27
N LYS A 13 1.70 -8.77 15.31
CA LYS A 13 0.74 -9.84 15.01
C LYS A 13 1.42 -11.08 14.46
N LEU A 14 2.42 -10.90 13.63
CA LEU A 14 3.05 -12.01 12.95
C LEU A 14 4.32 -12.49 13.67
N GLY A 15 4.78 -11.74 14.64
CA GLY A 15 5.99 -12.12 15.35
C GLY A 15 7.25 -12.00 14.52
N ILE A 16 7.29 -11.03 13.61
CA ILE A 16 8.46 -10.80 12.77
C ILE A 16 9.09 -9.46 13.13
N GLU A 17 10.31 -9.27 12.69
CA GLU A 17 11.04 -8.06 13.02
C GLU A 17 10.45 -6.85 12.32
N LYS A 18 10.52 -5.72 12.97
CA LYS A 18 9.99 -4.50 12.40
C LYS A 18 10.72 -4.09 11.13
N ASN A 19 12.03 -4.29 11.09
CA ASN A 19 12.79 -3.97 9.89
C ASN A 19 12.32 -4.77 8.69
N ASP A 20 12.10 -6.06 8.89
CA ASP A 20 11.62 -6.91 7.81
C ASP A 20 10.20 -6.52 7.41
N THR A 21 9.37 -6.25 8.39
CA THR A 21 8.00 -5.83 8.13
C THR A 21 7.99 -4.55 7.32
N GLN A 22 8.84 -3.61 7.70
CA GLN A 22 8.89 -2.34 7.00
C GLN A 22 9.32 -2.54 5.54
N LYS A 23 10.31 -3.39 5.31
CA LYS A 23 10.76 -3.64 3.95
C LYS A 23 9.66 -4.23 3.10
N VAL A 24 8.91 -5.18 3.66
CA VAL A 24 7.82 -5.79 2.93
C VAL A 24 6.73 -4.77 2.62
N ILE A 25 6.38 -3.97 3.60
CA ILE A 25 5.33 -2.97 3.40
C ILE A 25 5.76 -1.93 2.37
N GLU A 26 7.00 -1.50 2.43
CA GLU A 26 7.48 -0.51 1.47
C GLU A 26 7.52 -1.08 0.06
N ALA A 27 7.96 -2.33 -0.07
CA ALA A 27 7.98 -2.99 -1.37
C ALA A 27 6.57 -3.14 -1.91
N PHE A 28 5.64 -3.51 -1.05
CA PHE A 28 4.25 -3.67 -1.42
C PHE A 28 3.67 -2.36 -1.96
N MET A 29 3.89 -1.29 -1.23
CA MET A 29 3.37 0.01 -1.64
C MET A 29 4.05 0.51 -2.90
N GLN A 30 5.33 0.23 -3.02
CA GLN A 30 6.08 0.61 -4.21
C GLN A 30 5.53 -0.10 -5.45
N GLU A 31 5.23 -1.39 -5.32
CA GLU A 31 4.70 -2.13 -6.45
C GLU A 31 3.33 -1.64 -6.86
N ILE A 32 2.49 -1.32 -5.89
CA ILE A 32 1.18 -0.78 -6.20
C ILE A 32 1.32 0.54 -6.95
N ARG A 33 2.19 1.41 -6.45
CA ARG A 33 2.40 2.71 -7.07
C ARG A 33 2.93 2.56 -8.48
N THR A 34 3.90 1.66 -8.66
CA THR A 34 4.50 1.44 -9.97
C THR A 34 3.47 0.90 -10.96
N SER A 35 2.67 -0.05 -10.53
CA SER A 35 1.64 -0.62 -11.40
C SER A 35 0.66 0.45 -11.84
N MET A 36 0.18 1.25 -10.89
CA MET A 36 -0.78 2.28 -11.23
C MET A 36 -0.16 3.36 -12.12
N TYR A 37 1.11 3.64 -11.90
CA TYR A 37 1.81 4.61 -12.72
C TYR A 37 1.92 4.13 -14.16
N ASN A 38 2.03 2.83 -14.35
CA ASN A 38 2.11 2.24 -15.68
C ASN A 38 0.74 1.99 -16.31
N GLY A 39 -0.31 2.37 -15.63
CA GLY A 39 -1.64 2.24 -16.19
C GLY A 39 -2.37 0.96 -15.80
N ASP A 40 -1.81 0.19 -14.90
CA ASP A 40 -2.42 -1.05 -14.43
C ASP A 40 -3.16 -0.82 -13.14
N ASN A 41 -4.37 -1.29 -13.05
CA ASN A 41 -5.10 -1.28 -11.79
C ASN A 41 -4.67 -2.47 -10.95
N VAL A 42 -4.72 -2.29 -9.63
CA VAL A 42 -4.32 -3.35 -8.73
C VAL A 42 -5.55 -3.84 -7.99
N TYR A 43 -5.81 -5.14 -8.11
CA TYR A 43 -6.97 -5.76 -7.47
C TYR A 43 -6.49 -6.75 -6.43
N LEU A 44 -6.87 -6.52 -5.19
CA LEU A 44 -6.47 -7.39 -4.10
C LEU A 44 -7.68 -8.14 -3.60
N ARG A 45 -7.70 -9.43 -3.88
CA ARG A 45 -8.84 -10.26 -3.52
C ARG A 45 -9.11 -10.18 -2.03
N GLY A 46 -10.35 -9.97 -1.67
CA GLY A 46 -10.72 -9.90 -0.28
C GLY A 46 -10.45 -8.57 0.39
N PHE A 47 -9.77 -7.67 -0.30
CA PHE A 47 -9.47 -6.37 0.27
C PHE A 47 -10.15 -5.25 -0.52
N GLY A 48 -9.99 -5.29 -1.84
CA GLY A 48 -10.52 -4.24 -2.69
C GLY A 48 -9.65 -4.05 -3.89
N SER A 49 -9.75 -2.89 -4.48
CA SER A 49 -8.94 -2.61 -5.64
C SER A 49 -8.39 -1.19 -5.57
N PHE A 50 -7.24 -1.03 -6.19
CA PHE A 50 -6.62 0.28 -6.36
C PHE A 50 -6.78 0.65 -7.81
N ILE A 51 -7.59 1.64 -8.07
CA ILE A 51 -7.99 1.99 -9.43
C ILE A 51 -7.45 3.36 -9.76
N ILE A 52 -6.91 3.47 -10.96
CA ILE A 52 -6.42 4.74 -11.45
C ILE A 52 -7.62 5.64 -11.78
N LYS A 53 -7.59 6.81 -11.21
CA LYS A 53 -8.62 7.78 -11.48
C LYS A 53 -8.06 8.84 -12.39
N THR A 54 -8.75 9.07 -13.48
CA THR A 54 -8.29 10.02 -14.47
C THR A 54 -8.76 11.42 -14.21
N ARG A 55 -9.70 11.61 -13.30
CA ARG A 55 -10.23 12.91 -13.06
C ARG A 55 -9.20 13.78 -12.36
N ALA A 56 -9.12 14.95 -12.80
CA ALA A 56 -8.20 15.87 -12.23
C ALA A 56 -8.63 16.21 -10.84
N ALA A 57 -8.26 16.24 -10.11
CA ALA A 57 -8.80 16.49 -8.98
C ALA A 57 -8.96 17.61 -8.28
N LYS A 58 -9.17 17.91 -8.37
CA LYS A 58 -9.30 18.67 -7.82
C LYS A 58 -9.39 18.56 -6.65
N THR A 59 -9.31 18.63 -6.04
CA THR A 59 -9.33 18.50 -5.29
C THR A 59 -9.43 18.61 -4.52
N GLY A 60 -9.61 18.72 -3.98
CA GLY A 60 -9.76 18.78 -3.33
C GLY A 60 -9.94 18.90 -2.60
N ARG A 61 -10.18 18.99 -2.24
CA ARG A 61 -10.39 19.06 -1.49
C ARG A 61 -10.20 19.14 -1.09
#